data_4203bc893bcf1a24b3631610eaf341f4
#
_entry.id   4203bc893bcf1a24b3631610eaf341f4
#
_cell.length_a   1.000
_cell.length_b   1.000
_cell.length_c   1.000
_cell.angle_alpha   90.00
_cell.angle_beta   90.00
_cell.angle_gamma   90.00
#
_symmetry.space_group_name_H-M   'P 1'
#
loop_
_entity.id
_entity.type
_entity.pdbx_description
1 polymer ?
#
loop_
_entity_poly.entity_id
_entity_poly.type
_entity_poly.pdbx_seq_one_letter_code
_entity_poly.pdbx_strand_id
1 'polypeptide(L)'
;MGYFSFFIFLNMIVEQINLSVDNFILGRYVGTTAIAIYSIGMQLNGYFITFANTISSVFITKVNMIVAKNENKDDEINGLFIKVGRIQFIILSYIFLLFLFCGRYFISIWAGEGYNESYYIALMLMIAIFIDLIQNIGIKILEAENKHKMRSIIFVLISCINLLISIPLAKNYGAIGAAVGTAAAFLLGNGLFMNLYYYKVINIDIFVFWKNIFKFIPGLIIMSVIGMFLNNVIDINTSTEFIIFILIFSVLYLIINWNFCINSYEKNLIKVMLNKFKFKLKVVNDLN
;
A
#
# COMPACT_ATOMS: atom_id res chain seq x y z
N MET A 1 -27.50 -16.12 3.47
CA MET A 1 -27.04 -14.73 3.73
C MET A 1 -26.32 -14.56 5.06
N GLY A 2 -26.81 -15.06 6.21
CA GLY A 2 -26.18 -14.87 7.51
C GLY A 2 -24.73 -15.38 7.66
N TYR A 3 -24.40 -16.50 7.04
CA TYR A 3 -23.04 -17.08 7.08
C TYR A 3 -22.00 -16.19 6.38
N PHE A 4 -22.35 -15.59 5.25
CA PHE A 4 -21.52 -14.64 4.51
C PHE A 4 -21.25 -13.36 5.33
N SER A 5 -22.32 -12.77 5.88
CA SER A 5 -22.23 -11.57 6.70
C SER A 5 -21.40 -11.78 7.96
N PHE A 6 -21.45 -12.99 8.56
CA PHE A 6 -20.65 -13.34 9.73
C PHE A 6 -19.14 -13.28 9.46
N PHE A 7 -18.67 -13.82 8.33
CA PHE A 7 -17.23 -13.77 8.00
C PHE A 7 -16.73 -12.37 7.65
N ILE A 8 -17.58 -11.54 7.01
CA ILE A 8 -17.24 -10.13 6.79
C ILE A 8 -17.13 -9.40 8.13
N PHE A 9 -18.09 -9.59 9.02
CA PHE A 9 -18.08 -9.02 10.37
C PHE A 9 -16.85 -9.48 11.17
N LEU A 10 -16.51 -10.76 11.09
CA LEU A 10 -15.33 -11.31 11.72
C LEU A 10 -14.04 -10.65 11.16
N ASN A 11 -13.95 -10.45 9.86
CA ASN A 11 -12.84 -9.72 9.26
C ASN A 11 -12.71 -8.29 9.79
N MET A 12 -13.82 -7.56 9.87
CA MET A 12 -13.82 -6.19 10.39
C MET A 12 -13.34 -6.15 11.85
N ILE A 13 -13.79 -7.11 12.69
CA ILE A 13 -13.31 -7.22 14.07
C ILE A 13 -11.80 -7.51 14.11
N VAL A 14 -11.34 -8.48 13.33
CA VAL A 14 -9.93 -8.87 13.31
C VAL A 14 -9.05 -7.71 12.79
N GLU A 15 -9.49 -7.00 11.75
CA GLU A 15 -8.80 -5.80 11.27
C GLU A 15 -8.73 -4.72 12.36
N GLN A 16 -9.83 -4.46 13.06
CA GLN A 16 -9.86 -3.48 14.15
C GLN A 16 -8.97 -3.90 15.34
N ILE A 17 -8.97 -5.18 15.70
CA ILE A 17 -8.07 -5.72 16.72
C ILE A 17 -6.61 -5.53 16.29
N ASN A 18 -6.25 -5.89 15.07
CA ASN A 18 -4.89 -5.72 14.54
C ASN A 18 -4.42 -4.26 14.59
N LEU A 19 -5.29 -3.30 14.28
CA LEU A 19 -4.97 -1.88 14.34
C LEU A 19 -4.82 -1.36 15.79
N SER A 20 -5.49 -1.99 16.77
CA SER A 20 -5.55 -1.49 18.14
C SER A 20 -4.61 -2.24 19.10
N VAL A 21 -4.22 -3.46 18.75
CA VAL A 21 -3.43 -4.36 19.61
C VAL A 21 -2.08 -3.75 19.97
N ASP A 22 -1.39 -3.15 19.02
CA ASP A 22 -0.06 -2.55 19.26
C ASP A 22 -0.17 -1.39 20.24
N ASN A 23 -1.21 -0.56 20.12
CA ASN A 23 -1.47 0.52 21.08
C ASN A 23 -1.75 -0.01 22.50
N PHE A 24 -2.47 -1.14 22.59
CA PHE A 24 -2.72 -1.80 23.88
C PHE A 24 -1.43 -2.38 24.49
N ILE A 25 -0.60 -3.04 23.68
CA ILE A 25 0.71 -3.58 24.12
C ILE A 25 1.60 -2.41 24.60
N LEU A 26 1.69 -1.33 23.80
CA LEU A 26 2.51 -0.18 24.16
C LEU A 26 2.01 0.51 25.43
N GLY A 27 0.69 0.67 25.58
CA GLY A 27 0.11 1.25 26.79
C GLY A 27 0.39 0.44 28.05
N ARG A 28 0.40 -0.90 27.92
CA ARG A 28 0.63 -1.80 29.05
C ARG A 28 2.10 -1.89 29.46
N TYR A 29 3.04 -1.84 28.51
CA TYR A 29 4.43 -2.19 28.74
C TYR A 29 5.42 -1.04 28.56
N VAL A 30 5.08 0.02 27.83
CA VAL A 30 6.03 1.09 27.47
C VAL A 30 5.56 2.45 27.96
N GLY A 31 4.30 2.82 27.75
CA GLY A 31 3.72 4.06 28.20
C GLY A 31 3.02 4.89 27.10
N THR A 32 2.40 5.98 27.51
CA THR A 32 1.53 6.81 26.63
C THR A 32 2.30 7.52 25.51
N THR A 33 3.54 7.92 25.76
CA THR A 33 4.39 8.56 24.72
C THR A 33 4.64 7.61 23.55
N ALA A 34 4.92 6.32 23.84
CA ALA A 34 5.11 5.32 22.80
C ALA A 34 3.83 5.08 21.99
N ILE A 35 2.65 5.14 22.62
CA ILE A 35 1.36 5.09 21.90
C ILE A 35 1.24 6.27 20.94
N ALA A 36 1.54 7.48 21.38
CA ALA A 36 1.43 8.67 20.56
C ALA A 36 2.36 8.59 19.32
N ILE A 37 3.62 8.20 19.52
CA ILE A 37 4.61 8.01 18.45
C ILE A 37 4.13 6.94 17.46
N TYR A 38 3.67 5.79 17.95
CA TYR A 38 3.16 4.69 17.12
C TYR A 38 1.91 5.09 16.33
N SER A 39 0.99 5.79 16.98
CA SER A 39 -0.28 6.22 16.36
C SER A 39 -0.07 7.18 15.18
N ILE A 40 0.92 8.06 15.24
CA ILE A 40 1.29 8.93 14.12
C ILE A 40 1.81 8.09 12.94
N GLY A 41 2.71 7.12 13.19
CA GLY A 41 3.18 6.20 12.17
C GLY A 41 2.05 5.39 11.52
N MET A 42 1.13 4.87 12.36
CA MET A 42 -0.07 4.15 11.91
C MET A 42 -1.02 5.02 11.09
N GLN A 43 -1.20 6.29 11.44
CA GLN A 43 -2.05 7.21 10.69
C GLN A 43 -1.51 7.47 9.28
N LEU A 44 -0.19 7.63 9.13
CA LEU A 44 0.47 7.78 7.83
C LEU A 44 0.33 6.50 6.99
N ASN A 45 0.52 5.34 7.62
CA ASN A 45 0.25 4.05 6.97
C ASN A 45 -1.23 3.92 6.54
N GLY A 46 -2.18 4.42 7.33
CA GLY A 46 -3.60 4.47 7.00
C GLY A 46 -3.90 5.27 5.73
N TYR A 47 -3.24 6.40 5.52
CA TYR A 47 -3.34 7.15 4.26
C TYR A 47 -2.80 6.34 3.08
N PHE A 48 -1.68 5.65 3.25
CA PHE A 48 -1.09 4.78 2.23
C PHE A 48 -2.05 3.67 1.80
N ILE A 49 -2.72 3.02 2.76
CA ILE A 49 -3.77 2.02 2.52
C ILE A 49 -4.96 2.64 1.76
N THR A 50 -5.36 3.85 2.12
CA THR A 50 -6.50 4.54 1.51
C THR A 50 -6.27 4.81 0.02
N PHE A 51 -5.04 5.16 -0.37
CA PHE A 51 -4.69 5.29 -1.81
C PHE A 51 -4.88 3.98 -2.56
N ALA A 52 -4.39 2.87 -2.03
CA ALA A 52 -4.54 1.56 -2.66
C ALA A 52 -6.01 1.12 -2.78
N ASN A 53 -6.79 1.31 -1.71
CA ASN A 53 -8.22 1.00 -1.68
C ASN A 53 -8.99 1.82 -2.71
N THR A 54 -8.68 3.11 -2.86
CA THR A 54 -9.31 3.99 -3.85
C THR A 54 -9.06 3.50 -5.26
N ILE A 55 -7.83 3.09 -5.57
CA ILE A 55 -7.50 2.53 -6.90
C ILE A 55 -8.28 1.24 -7.15
N SER A 56 -8.27 0.30 -6.20
CA SER A 56 -8.96 -0.99 -6.35
C SER A 56 -10.47 -0.83 -6.50
N SER A 57 -11.08 0.14 -5.82
CA SER A 57 -12.51 0.36 -5.84
C SER A 57 -13.05 0.69 -7.24
N VAL A 58 -12.26 1.35 -8.08
CA VAL A 58 -12.62 1.66 -9.47
C VAL A 58 -12.83 0.40 -10.31
N PHE A 59 -12.19 -0.71 -9.95
CA PHE A 59 -12.24 -1.96 -10.71
C PHE A 59 -13.27 -2.97 -10.21
N ILE A 60 -13.99 -2.70 -9.10
CA ILE A 60 -14.98 -3.63 -8.51
C ILE A 60 -16.04 -4.05 -9.53
N THR A 61 -16.64 -3.11 -10.26
CA THR A 61 -17.65 -3.40 -11.28
C THR A 61 -17.10 -4.33 -12.36
N LYS A 62 -15.84 -4.12 -12.77
CA LYS A 62 -15.20 -4.95 -13.79
C LYS A 62 -14.93 -6.37 -13.27
N VAL A 63 -14.49 -6.51 -12.02
CA VAL A 63 -14.33 -7.82 -11.35
C VAL A 63 -15.65 -8.58 -11.36
N ASN A 64 -16.72 -7.94 -10.88
CA ASN A 64 -18.05 -8.57 -10.82
C ASN A 64 -18.56 -9.00 -12.19
N MET A 65 -18.34 -8.19 -13.25
CA MET A 65 -18.70 -8.55 -14.61
C MET A 65 -17.95 -9.76 -15.13
N ILE A 66 -16.64 -9.85 -14.87
CA ILE A 66 -15.82 -11.00 -15.31
C ILE A 66 -16.27 -12.27 -14.57
N VAL A 67 -16.46 -12.19 -13.26
CA VAL A 67 -16.90 -13.34 -12.45
C VAL A 67 -18.29 -13.85 -12.88
N ALA A 68 -19.18 -12.95 -13.27
CA ALA A 68 -20.53 -13.30 -13.71
C ALA A 68 -20.59 -13.98 -15.09
N LYS A 69 -19.65 -13.69 -16.00
CA LYS A 69 -19.64 -14.23 -17.38
C LYS A 69 -19.29 -15.71 -17.50
N ASN A 70 -18.55 -16.26 -16.57
CA ASN A 70 -18.03 -17.64 -16.51
C ASN A 70 -17.12 -18.11 -17.67
N GLU A 71 -17.14 -17.47 -18.83
CA GLU A 71 -16.29 -17.81 -19.98
C GLU A 71 -14.93 -17.11 -19.87
N ASN A 72 -13.82 -17.84 -20.07
CA ASN A 72 -12.43 -17.32 -19.98
C ASN A 72 -12.13 -16.50 -18.73
N LYS A 73 -12.83 -16.82 -17.64
CA LYS A 73 -12.79 -16.08 -16.37
C LYS A 73 -11.38 -15.99 -15.81
N ASP A 74 -10.65 -17.11 -15.76
CA ASP A 74 -9.34 -17.16 -15.09
C ASP A 74 -8.32 -16.30 -15.84
N ASP A 75 -8.32 -16.28 -17.18
CA ASP A 75 -7.42 -15.45 -17.97
C ASP A 75 -7.74 -13.96 -17.83
N GLU A 76 -9.03 -13.59 -17.85
CA GLU A 76 -9.45 -12.20 -17.67
C GLU A 76 -9.13 -11.69 -16.26
N ILE A 77 -9.32 -12.52 -15.24
CA ILE A 77 -8.97 -12.21 -13.83
C ILE A 77 -7.46 -12.04 -13.68
N ASN A 78 -6.65 -12.98 -14.20
CA ASN A 78 -5.20 -12.88 -14.20
C ASN A 78 -4.72 -11.59 -14.87
N GLY A 79 -5.25 -11.31 -16.06
CA GLY A 79 -4.95 -10.07 -16.76
C GLY A 79 -5.32 -8.80 -15.99
N LEU A 80 -6.46 -8.80 -15.30
CA LEU A 80 -6.90 -7.67 -14.49
C LEU A 80 -6.04 -7.51 -13.23
N PHE A 81 -5.74 -8.63 -12.54
CA PHE A 81 -4.90 -8.65 -11.35
C PHE A 81 -3.51 -8.06 -11.63
N ILE A 82 -2.87 -8.45 -12.73
CA ILE A 82 -1.57 -7.91 -13.15
C ILE A 82 -1.69 -6.42 -13.49
N LYS A 83 -2.70 -6.01 -14.27
CA LYS A 83 -2.87 -4.62 -14.69
C LYS A 83 -3.08 -3.67 -13.51
N VAL A 84 -3.96 -4.05 -12.59
CA VAL A 84 -4.25 -3.23 -11.40
C VAL A 84 -3.06 -3.20 -10.45
N GLY A 85 -2.41 -4.35 -10.20
CA GLY A 85 -1.24 -4.44 -9.36
C GLY A 85 -0.07 -3.59 -9.86
N ARG A 86 0.16 -3.52 -11.18
CA ARG A 86 1.15 -2.64 -11.79
C ARG A 86 0.83 -1.15 -11.57
N ILE A 87 -0.43 -0.75 -11.75
CA ILE A 87 -0.88 0.63 -11.50
C ILE A 87 -0.69 0.98 -10.02
N GLN A 88 -1.09 0.10 -9.12
CA GLN A 88 -0.87 0.27 -7.68
C GLN A 88 0.61 0.38 -7.35
N PHE A 89 1.45 -0.48 -7.93
CA PHE A 89 2.90 -0.43 -7.71
C PHE A 89 3.50 0.93 -8.11
N ILE A 90 3.13 1.48 -9.26
CA ILE A 90 3.62 2.80 -9.71
C ILE A 90 3.24 3.89 -8.72
N ILE A 91 1.97 3.94 -8.30
CA ILE A 91 1.48 5.00 -7.42
C ILE A 91 2.03 4.85 -6.00
N LEU A 92 1.99 3.63 -5.46
CA LEU A 92 2.44 3.37 -4.09
C LEU A 92 3.95 3.50 -3.94
N SER A 93 4.74 3.09 -4.94
CA SER A 93 6.19 3.28 -4.89
C SER A 93 6.60 4.76 -4.98
N TYR A 94 5.84 5.58 -5.72
CA TYR A 94 6.03 7.03 -5.72
C TYR A 94 5.81 7.62 -4.33
N ILE A 95 4.67 7.29 -3.70
CA ILE A 95 4.33 7.80 -2.35
C ILE A 95 5.37 7.31 -1.34
N PHE A 96 5.74 6.03 -1.40
CA PHE A 96 6.74 5.44 -0.52
C PHE A 96 8.11 6.11 -0.65
N LEU A 97 8.59 6.32 -1.87
CA LEU A 97 9.89 6.98 -2.11
C LEU A 97 9.86 8.45 -1.70
N LEU A 98 8.79 9.18 -1.96
CA LEU A 98 8.64 10.55 -1.45
C LEU A 98 8.69 10.57 0.09
N PHE A 99 7.97 9.66 0.73
CA PHE A 99 7.99 9.58 2.18
C PHE A 99 9.36 9.17 2.72
N LEU A 100 10.08 8.30 2.02
CA LEU A 100 11.45 7.88 2.38
C LEU A 100 12.41 9.07 2.48
N PHE A 101 12.30 10.04 1.57
CA PHE A 101 13.22 11.19 1.54
C PHE A 101 12.69 12.41 2.29
N CYS A 102 11.40 12.66 2.24
CA CYS A 102 10.77 13.86 2.81
C CYS A 102 10.02 13.61 4.13
N GLY A 103 9.84 12.34 4.52
CA GLY A 103 8.95 11.97 5.62
C GLY A 103 9.36 12.51 6.99
N ARG A 104 10.66 12.66 7.27
CA ARG A 104 11.13 13.25 8.53
C ARG A 104 10.70 14.71 8.65
N TYR A 105 10.94 15.49 7.62
CA TYR A 105 10.55 16.90 7.58
C TYR A 105 9.02 17.05 7.60
N PHE A 106 8.31 16.20 6.86
CA PHE A 106 6.86 16.16 6.88
C PHE A 106 6.30 15.94 8.29
N ILE A 107 6.84 14.94 9.03
CA ILE A 107 6.41 14.66 10.40
C ILE A 107 6.74 15.81 11.34
N SER A 108 7.91 16.44 11.21
CA SER A 108 8.27 17.56 12.08
C SER A 108 7.33 18.76 11.93
N ILE A 109 6.85 19.05 10.71
CA ILE A 109 5.87 20.13 10.47
C ILE A 109 4.47 19.72 10.94
N TRP A 110 4.07 18.47 10.64
CA TRP A 110 2.69 18.03 10.84
C TRP A 110 2.40 17.61 12.28
N ALA A 111 3.31 16.87 12.90
CA ALA A 111 3.13 16.31 14.24
C ALA A 111 4.02 16.98 15.31
N GLY A 112 5.11 17.65 14.89
CA GLY A 112 6.08 18.29 15.76
C GLY A 112 7.37 17.50 15.94
N GLU A 113 8.41 18.14 16.49
CA GLU A 113 9.77 17.58 16.59
C GLU A 113 9.90 16.38 17.52
N GLY A 114 8.99 16.20 18.47
CA GLY A 114 8.99 15.07 19.42
C GLY A 114 8.65 13.71 18.81
N TYR A 115 8.24 13.66 17.53
CA TYR A 115 7.71 12.47 16.87
C TYR A 115 8.61 11.88 15.78
N ASN A 116 9.91 12.15 15.84
CA ASN A 116 10.87 11.66 14.83
C ASN A 116 10.90 10.13 14.66
N GLU A 117 10.65 9.37 15.74
CA GLU A 117 10.59 7.90 15.67
C GLU A 117 9.39 7.40 14.84
N SER A 118 8.32 8.17 14.74
CA SER A 118 7.14 7.82 13.93
C SER A 118 7.48 7.64 12.46
N TYR A 119 8.53 8.30 11.96
CA TYR A 119 9.04 8.11 10.60
C TYR A 119 9.47 6.66 10.34
N TYR A 120 10.24 6.08 11.25
CA TYR A 120 10.71 4.70 11.10
C TYR A 120 9.56 3.71 11.22
N ILE A 121 8.62 3.97 12.13
CA ILE A 121 7.42 3.16 12.30
C ILE A 121 6.59 3.17 11.01
N ALA A 122 6.31 4.36 10.45
CA ALA A 122 5.56 4.49 9.20
C ALA A 122 6.25 3.75 8.06
N LEU A 123 7.57 3.90 7.88
CA LEU A 123 8.32 3.19 6.84
C LEU A 123 8.24 1.67 6.99
N MET A 124 8.44 1.14 8.20
CA MET A 124 8.37 -0.30 8.46
C MET A 124 6.98 -0.85 8.13
N LEU A 125 5.92 -0.17 8.55
CA LEU A 125 4.55 -0.56 8.28
C LEU A 125 4.21 -0.44 6.78
N MET A 126 4.65 0.62 6.10
CA MET A 126 4.45 0.79 4.65
C MET A 126 5.14 -0.32 3.86
N ILE A 127 6.39 -0.68 4.19
CA ILE A 127 7.10 -1.80 3.54
C ILE A 127 6.34 -3.10 3.74
N ALA A 128 5.89 -3.36 4.95
CA ALA A 128 5.20 -4.61 5.29
C ALA A 128 3.88 -4.79 4.54
N ILE A 129 3.10 -3.72 4.43
CA ILE A 129 1.79 -3.79 3.79
C ILE A 129 1.86 -3.60 2.27
N PHE A 130 3.00 -3.16 1.73
CA PHE A 130 3.16 -2.86 0.30
C PHE A 130 2.77 -4.03 -0.59
N ILE A 131 3.16 -5.26 -0.20
CA ILE A 131 2.82 -6.49 -0.94
C ILE A 131 1.30 -6.70 -1.00
N ASP A 132 0.61 -6.55 0.13
CA ASP A 132 -0.85 -6.66 0.20
C ASP A 132 -1.53 -5.61 -0.67
N LEU A 133 -1.04 -4.37 -0.60
CA LEU A 133 -1.65 -3.25 -1.31
C LEU A 133 -1.52 -3.36 -2.83
N ILE A 134 -0.40 -3.85 -3.37
CA ILE A 134 -0.28 -4.07 -4.82
C ILE A 134 -1.12 -5.24 -5.31
N GLN A 135 -1.56 -6.12 -4.42
CA GLN A 135 -2.45 -7.25 -4.68
C GLN A 135 -3.90 -6.99 -4.21
N ASN A 136 -4.22 -5.77 -3.80
CA ASN A 136 -5.49 -5.43 -3.15
C ASN A 136 -6.74 -5.75 -4.01
N ILE A 137 -6.62 -5.73 -5.34
CA ILE A 137 -7.71 -6.19 -6.24
C ILE A 137 -8.07 -7.67 -6.00
N GLY A 138 -7.14 -8.48 -5.49
CA GLY A 138 -7.39 -9.88 -5.12
C GLY A 138 -8.46 -10.02 -4.04
N ILE A 139 -8.56 -9.07 -3.12
CA ILE A 139 -9.62 -9.04 -2.10
C ILE A 139 -10.99 -8.91 -2.78
N LYS A 140 -11.10 -8.05 -3.81
CA LYS A 140 -12.35 -7.83 -4.54
C LYS A 140 -12.73 -9.06 -5.38
N ILE A 141 -11.75 -9.78 -5.90
CA ILE A 141 -11.97 -11.06 -6.59
C ILE A 141 -12.48 -12.13 -5.60
N LEU A 142 -11.86 -12.24 -4.41
CA LEU A 142 -12.30 -13.15 -3.36
C LEU A 142 -13.75 -12.87 -2.89
N GLU A 143 -14.09 -11.59 -2.76
CA GLU A 143 -15.44 -11.14 -2.39
C GLU A 143 -16.45 -11.53 -3.48
N ALA A 144 -16.14 -11.27 -4.75
CA ALA A 144 -17.00 -11.61 -5.88
C ALA A 144 -17.20 -13.12 -6.06
N GLU A 145 -16.17 -13.93 -5.76
CA GLU A 145 -16.23 -15.38 -5.82
C GLU A 145 -16.77 -16.08 -4.56
N ASN A 146 -17.15 -15.33 -3.52
CA ASN A 146 -17.53 -15.86 -2.21
C ASN A 146 -16.43 -16.72 -1.53
N LYS A 147 -15.16 -16.47 -1.86
CA LYS A 147 -13.99 -17.22 -1.33
C LYS A 147 -13.25 -16.48 -0.21
N HIS A 148 -13.87 -15.52 0.46
CA HIS A 148 -13.22 -14.67 1.50
C HIS A 148 -13.01 -15.39 2.85
N LYS A 149 -13.62 -16.57 3.09
CA LYS A 149 -13.50 -17.30 4.35
C LYS A 149 -12.06 -17.61 4.75
N MET A 150 -11.26 -18.12 3.83
CA MET A 150 -9.85 -18.46 4.11
C MET A 150 -9.00 -17.23 4.39
N ARG A 151 -9.30 -16.09 3.72
CA ARG A 151 -8.66 -14.82 4.03
C ARG A 151 -8.86 -14.45 5.51
N SER A 152 -10.10 -14.59 6.03
CA SER A 152 -10.39 -14.33 7.45
C SER A 152 -9.54 -15.19 8.38
N ILE A 153 -9.40 -16.48 8.07
CA ILE A 153 -8.58 -17.42 8.86
C ILE A 153 -7.10 -17.00 8.81
N ILE A 154 -6.58 -16.66 7.64
CA ILE A 154 -5.21 -16.18 7.48
C ILE A 154 -4.99 -14.90 8.31
N PHE A 155 -5.93 -13.95 8.31
CA PHE A 155 -5.83 -12.73 9.09
C PHE A 155 -5.87 -12.97 10.60
N VAL A 156 -6.67 -13.93 11.08
CA VAL A 156 -6.62 -14.37 12.48
C VAL A 156 -5.25 -14.95 12.84
N LEU A 157 -4.68 -15.78 11.97
CA LEU A 157 -3.32 -16.32 12.17
C LEU A 157 -2.26 -15.21 12.21
N ILE A 158 -2.34 -14.25 11.29
CA ILE A 158 -1.45 -13.06 11.27
C ILE A 158 -1.56 -12.32 12.60
N SER A 159 -2.79 -12.10 13.13
CA SER A 159 -3.00 -11.42 14.41
C SER A 159 -2.36 -12.18 15.58
N CYS A 160 -2.48 -13.50 15.61
CA CYS A 160 -1.84 -14.32 16.64
C CYS A 160 -0.31 -14.25 16.55
N ILE A 161 0.25 -14.33 15.34
CA ILE A 161 1.70 -14.20 15.10
C ILE A 161 2.17 -12.80 15.51
N ASN A 162 1.41 -11.76 15.13
CA ASN A 162 1.70 -10.39 15.53
C ASN A 162 1.79 -10.25 17.05
N LEU A 163 0.80 -10.71 17.80
CA LEU A 163 0.82 -10.68 19.27
C LEU A 163 2.06 -11.36 19.86
N LEU A 164 2.38 -12.56 19.37
CA LEU A 164 3.52 -13.34 19.87
C LEU A 164 4.85 -12.66 19.63
N ILE A 165 5.01 -11.94 18.51
CA ILE A 165 6.25 -11.26 18.14
C ILE A 165 6.30 -9.84 18.72
N SER A 166 5.19 -9.10 18.66
CA SER A 166 5.16 -7.69 19.08
C SER A 166 5.29 -7.51 20.58
N ILE A 167 4.77 -8.42 21.42
CA ILE A 167 4.90 -8.28 22.88
C ILE A 167 6.37 -8.27 23.35
N PRO A 168 7.23 -9.27 23.03
CA PRO A 168 8.60 -9.25 23.46
C PRO A 168 9.41 -8.11 22.81
N LEU A 169 9.15 -7.78 21.54
CA LEU A 169 9.84 -6.70 20.86
C LEU A 169 9.46 -5.32 21.42
N ALA A 170 8.18 -5.09 21.72
CA ALA A 170 7.72 -3.84 22.31
C ALA A 170 8.31 -3.62 23.72
N LYS A 171 8.46 -4.68 24.53
CA LYS A 171 9.09 -4.58 25.85
C LYS A 171 10.55 -4.15 25.78
N ASN A 172 11.29 -4.62 24.76
CA ASN A 172 12.73 -4.37 24.64
C ASN A 172 13.06 -3.11 23.83
N TYR A 173 12.23 -2.79 22.80
CA TYR A 173 12.51 -1.74 21.80
C TYR A 173 11.38 -0.71 21.65
N GLY A 174 10.39 -0.70 22.57
CA GLY A 174 9.32 0.28 22.56
C GLY A 174 8.45 0.25 21.30
N ALA A 175 8.07 1.43 20.81
CA ALA A 175 7.19 1.59 19.66
C ALA A 175 7.77 1.00 18.36
N ILE A 176 9.07 1.13 18.15
CA ILE A 176 9.78 0.54 17.01
C ILE A 176 9.69 -0.99 17.07
N GLY A 177 9.86 -1.58 18.26
CA GLY A 177 9.74 -3.04 18.45
C GLY A 177 8.36 -3.57 18.09
N ALA A 178 7.29 -2.87 18.46
CA ALA A 178 5.92 -3.19 18.06
C ALA A 178 5.77 -3.15 16.53
N ALA A 179 6.27 -2.08 15.87
CA ALA A 179 6.21 -1.94 14.42
C ALA A 179 6.95 -3.06 13.67
N VAL A 180 8.10 -3.49 14.17
CA VAL A 180 8.85 -4.64 13.60
C VAL A 180 8.04 -5.93 13.72
N GLY A 181 7.41 -6.16 14.88
CA GLY A 181 6.56 -7.34 15.08
C GLY A 181 5.38 -7.39 14.13
N THR A 182 4.67 -6.28 14.01
CA THR A 182 3.56 -6.11 13.06
C THR A 182 4.02 -6.28 11.62
N ALA A 183 5.15 -5.66 11.25
CA ALA A 183 5.71 -5.79 9.92
C ALA A 183 6.07 -7.24 9.56
N ALA A 184 6.73 -7.96 10.47
CA ALA A 184 7.07 -9.36 10.28
C ALA A 184 5.83 -10.25 10.09
N ALA A 185 4.79 -10.05 10.92
CA ALA A 185 3.55 -10.79 10.83
C ALA A 185 2.82 -10.54 9.48
N PHE A 186 2.74 -9.30 9.02
CA PHE A 186 2.13 -8.95 7.73
C PHE A 186 2.92 -9.48 6.54
N LEU A 187 4.27 -9.41 6.57
CA LEU A 187 5.10 -9.98 5.50
C LEU A 187 4.91 -11.49 5.38
N LEU A 188 4.85 -12.22 6.49
CA LEU A 188 4.59 -13.65 6.49
C LEU A 188 3.16 -13.96 6.00
N GLY A 189 2.17 -13.24 6.50
CA GLY A 189 0.77 -13.47 6.15
C GLY A 189 0.46 -13.13 4.71
N ASN A 190 0.72 -11.90 4.30
CA ASN A 190 0.38 -11.42 2.96
C ASN A 190 1.44 -11.80 1.92
N GLY A 191 2.72 -11.78 2.29
CA GLY A 191 3.81 -12.16 1.39
C GLY A 191 3.83 -13.66 1.06
N LEU A 192 3.52 -14.54 2.02
CA LEU A 192 3.58 -15.98 1.83
C LEU A 192 2.19 -16.62 1.73
N PHE A 193 1.39 -16.55 2.82
CA PHE A 193 0.13 -17.31 2.88
C PHE A 193 -0.91 -16.82 1.87
N MET A 194 -1.07 -15.51 1.68
CA MET A 194 -2.02 -14.97 0.70
C MET A 194 -1.60 -15.25 -0.74
N ASN A 195 -0.30 -15.19 -1.07
CA ASN A 195 0.18 -15.56 -2.40
C ASN A 195 -0.08 -17.04 -2.71
N LEU A 196 0.13 -17.94 -1.74
CA LEU A 196 -0.22 -19.37 -1.89
C LEU A 196 -1.72 -19.55 -2.07
N TYR A 197 -2.54 -18.79 -1.36
CA TYR A 197 -3.99 -18.84 -1.47
C TYR A 197 -4.47 -18.37 -2.84
N TYR A 198 -3.96 -17.25 -3.34
CA TYR A 198 -4.26 -16.75 -4.67
C TYR A 198 -3.88 -17.77 -5.76
N TYR A 199 -2.71 -18.38 -5.64
CA TYR A 199 -2.25 -19.38 -6.60
C TYR A 199 -3.12 -20.64 -6.60
N LYS A 200 -3.39 -21.22 -5.41
CA LYS A 200 -4.05 -22.54 -5.31
C LYS A 200 -5.58 -22.50 -5.43
N VAL A 201 -6.22 -21.39 -5.08
CA VAL A 201 -7.69 -21.34 -4.89
C VAL A 201 -8.39 -20.46 -5.93
N ILE A 202 -7.72 -19.40 -6.39
CA ILE A 202 -8.29 -18.50 -7.40
C ILE A 202 -7.62 -18.69 -8.77
N ASN A 203 -6.64 -19.57 -8.88
CA ASN A 203 -5.87 -19.81 -10.09
C ASN A 203 -5.16 -18.56 -10.64
N ILE A 204 -4.75 -17.65 -9.74
CA ILE A 204 -3.94 -16.51 -10.14
C ILE A 204 -2.51 -16.96 -10.35
N ASP A 205 -1.95 -16.68 -11.54
CA ASP A 205 -0.54 -16.92 -11.82
C ASP A 205 0.34 -15.89 -11.12
N ILE A 206 0.63 -16.18 -9.85
CA ILE A 206 1.43 -15.33 -8.96
C ILE A 206 2.86 -15.16 -9.51
N PHE A 207 3.42 -16.15 -10.20
CA PHE A 207 4.76 -16.05 -10.79
C PHE A 207 4.79 -15.04 -11.93
N VAL A 208 3.79 -15.07 -12.81
CA VAL A 208 3.65 -14.08 -13.88
C VAL A 208 3.39 -12.69 -13.30
N PHE A 209 2.58 -12.58 -12.22
CA PHE A 209 2.37 -11.32 -11.52
C PHE A 209 3.69 -10.73 -11.03
N TRP A 210 4.46 -11.47 -10.23
CA TRP A 210 5.74 -10.98 -9.70
C TRP A 210 6.76 -10.67 -10.79
N LYS A 211 6.82 -11.49 -11.85
CA LYS A 211 7.66 -11.19 -13.04
C LYS A 211 7.32 -9.83 -13.66
N ASN A 212 6.05 -9.44 -13.67
CA ASN A 212 5.62 -8.14 -14.17
C ASN A 212 5.91 -6.99 -13.20
N ILE A 213 5.83 -7.25 -11.88
CA ILE A 213 6.19 -6.27 -10.84
C ILE A 213 7.70 -6.04 -10.82
N PHE A 214 8.51 -7.08 -10.90
CA PHE A 214 9.98 -6.96 -10.88
C PHE A 214 10.56 -6.13 -12.03
N LYS A 215 9.81 -5.92 -13.12
CA LYS A 215 10.20 -4.98 -14.19
C LYS A 215 10.33 -3.53 -13.71
N PHE A 216 9.73 -3.17 -12.58
CA PHE A 216 9.84 -1.84 -11.98
C PHE A 216 11.09 -1.65 -11.11
N ILE A 217 11.75 -2.74 -10.69
CA ILE A 217 12.91 -2.66 -9.78
C ILE A 217 14.02 -1.75 -10.32
N PRO A 218 14.44 -1.84 -11.58
CA PRO A 218 15.48 -0.92 -12.10
C PRO A 218 15.09 0.55 -11.96
N GLY A 219 13.83 0.89 -12.26
CA GLY A 219 13.30 2.25 -12.10
C GLY A 219 13.30 2.70 -10.63
N LEU A 220 12.94 1.80 -9.69
CA LEU A 220 13.00 2.08 -8.26
C LEU A 220 14.43 2.35 -7.79
N ILE A 221 15.40 1.54 -8.21
CA ILE A 221 16.81 1.71 -7.84
C ILE A 221 17.31 3.05 -8.36
N ILE A 222 17.06 3.38 -9.63
CA ILE A 222 17.46 4.66 -10.23
C ILE A 222 16.83 5.82 -9.44
N MET A 223 15.54 5.77 -9.14
CA MET A 223 14.86 6.82 -8.37
C MET A 223 15.35 6.92 -6.93
N SER A 224 15.73 5.81 -6.30
CA SER A 224 16.31 5.83 -4.95
C SER A 224 17.69 6.52 -4.96
N VAL A 225 18.53 6.22 -5.96
CA VAL A 225 19.84 6.89 -6.11
C VAL A 225 19.67 8.38 -6.38
N ILE A 226 18.74 8.76 -7.27
CA ILE A 226 18.42 10.17 -7.54
C ILE A 226 17.90 10.86 -6.28
N GLY A 227 17.01 10.21 -5.52
CA GLY A 227 16.50 10.75 -4.26
C GLY A 227 17.60 10.98 -3.22
N MET A 228 18.55 10.04 -3.08
CA MET A 228 19.73 10.22 -2.24
C MET A 228 20.58 11.40 -2.69
N PHE A 229 20.82 11.52 -4.00
CA PHE A 229 21.59 12.64 -4.56
C PHE A 229 20.90 13.99 -4.33
N LEU A 230 19.59 14.08 -4.61
CA LEU A 230 18.81 15.29 -4.37
C LEU A 230 18.80 15.66 -2.89
N ASN A 231 18.70 14.69 -1.98
CA ASN A 231 18.72 14.95 -0.54
C ASN A 231 20.08 15.47 -0.02
N ASN A 232 21.16 15.15 -0.73
CA ASN A 232 22.50 15.70 -0.44
C ASN A 232 22.70 17.12 -1.01
N VAL A 233 21.94 17.50 -2.05
CA VAL A 233 22.03 18.82 -2.69
C VAL A 233 21.03 19.80 -2.11
N ILE A 234 19.86 19.32 -1.72
CA ILE A 234 18.76 20.11 -1.17
C ILE A 234 18.57 19.68 0.29
N ASP A 235 19.13 20.44 1.21
CA ASP A 235 18.86 20.26 2.63
C ASP A 235 17.43 20.70 2.93
N ILE A 236 16.54 19.75 3.27
CA ILE A 236 15.12 20.05 3.51
C ILE A 236 14.95 20.58 4.93
N ASN A 237 15.15 21.90 5.09
CA ASN A 237 15.00 22.60 6.37
C ASN A 237 13.86 23.63 6.33
N THR A 238 13.39 24.00 5.14
CA THR A 238 12.31 24.96 4.94
C THR A 238 11.18 24.40 4.10
N SER A 239 9.97 24.95 4.25
CA SER A 239 8.81 24.54 3.45
C SER A 239 9.02 24.77 1.95
N THR A 240 9.82 25.77 1.57
CA THR A 240 10.18 26.03 0.18
C THR A 240 11.06 24.94 -0.40
N GLU A 241 12.10 24.52 0.29
CA GLU A 241 12.99 23.42 -0.12
C GLU A 241 12.23 22.10 -0.23
N PHE A 242 11.33 21.84 0.72
CA PHE A 242 10.44 20.68 0.71
C PHE A 242 9.56 20.64 -0.56
N ILE A 243 8.93 21.77 -0.93
CA ILE A 243 8.10 21.84 -2.14
C ILE A 243 8.96 21.67 -3.39
N ILE A 244 10.13 22.32 -3.46
CA ILE A 244 11.06 22.20 -4.59
C ILE A 244 11.50 20.74 -4.77
N PHE A 245 11.86 20.06 -3.67
CA PHE A 245 12.25 18.65 -3.71
C PHE A 245 11.12 17.80 -4.27
N ILE A 246 9.88 17.94 -3.76
CA ILE A 246 8.73 17.19 -4.25
C ILE A 246 8.51 17.42 -5.73
N LEU A 247 8.57 18.66 -6.22
CA LEU A 247 8.35 19.00 -7.63
C LEU A 247 9.41 18.35 -8.53
N ILE A 248 10.69 18.51 -8.20
CA ILE A 248 11.80 17.93 -8.98
C ILE A 248 11.71 16.40 -8.97
N PHE A 249 11.52 15.78 -7.79
CA PHE A 249 11.42 14.35 -7.65
C PHE A 249 10.22 13.78 -8.43
N SER A 250 9.06 14.46 -8.39
CA SER A 250 7.85 14.06 -9.12
C SER A 250 8.08 14.06 -10.64
N VAL A 251 8.69 15.12 -11.17
CA VAL A 251 8.98 15.21 -12.60
C VAL A 251 9.95 14.10 -13.03
N LEU A 252 11.03 13.89 -12.28
CA LEU A 252 12.00 12.82 -12.57
C LEU A 252 11.36 11.43 -12.45
N TYR A 253 10.52 11.19 -11.45
CA TYR A 253 9.79 9.95 -11.28
C TYR A 253 8.89 9.64 -12.49
N LEU A 254 8.15 10.64 -12.97
CA LEU A 254 7.29 10.50 -14.14
C LEU A 254 8.12 10.21 -15.41
N ILE A 255 9.24 10.92 -15.62
CA ILE A 255 10.10 10.72 -16.80
C ILE A 255 10.70 9.32 -16.81
N ILE A 256 11.25 8.85 -15.69
CA ILE A 256 11.90 7.55 -15.59
C ILE A 256 10.88 6.43 -15.77
N ASN A 257 9.76 6.49 -15.07
CA ASN A 257 8.73 5.45 -15.21
C ASN A 257 8.14 5.43 -16.62
N TRP A 258 7.93 6.59 -17.25
CA TRP A 258 7.41 6.67 -18.63
C TRP A 258 8.30 5.97 -19.64
N ASN A 259 9.62 6.11 -19.50
CA ASN A 259 10.58 5.56 -20.46
C ASN A 259 10.92 4.09 -20.19
N PHE A 260 11.05 3.68 -18.93
CA PHE A 260 11.61 2.37 -18.57
C PHE A 260 10.59 1.36 -18.05
N CYS A 261 9.51 1.81 -17.43
CA CYS A 261 8.65 0.91 -16.65
C CYS A 261 7.24 0.75 -17.22
N ILE A 262 6.66 1.84 -17.75
CA ILE A 262 5.27 1.90 -18.19
C ILE A 262 5.09 1.19 -19.54
N ASN A 263 4.13 0.26 -19.62
CA ASN A 263 3.78 -0.45 -20.84
C ASN A 263 2.77 0.33 -21.71
N SER A 264 2.51 -0.20 -22.92
CA SER A 264 1.61 0.45 -23.90
C SER A 264 0.18 0.64 -23.37
N TYR A 265 -0.32 -0.29 -22.54
CA TYR A 265 -1.65 -0.20 -21.94
C TYR A 265 -1.72 0.96 -20.93
N GLU A 266 -0.73 1.06 -20.05
CA GLU A 266 -0.65 2.12 -19.04
C GLU A 266 -0.47 3.49 -19.69
N LYS A 267 0.37 3.58 -20.74
CA LYS A 267 0.52 4.81 -21.56
C LYS A 267 -0.81 5.24 -22.19
N ASN A 268 -1.58 4.28 -22.68
CA ASN A 268 -2.89 4.57 -23.28
C ASN A 268 -3.91 5.04 -22.24
N LEU A 269 -3.94 4.44 -21.06
CA LEU A 269 -4.79 4.89 -19.95
C LEU A 269 -4.52 6.35 -19.58
N ILE A 270 -3.25 6.72 -19.42
CA ILE A 270 -2.85 8.09 -19.10
C ILE A 270 -3.27 9.05 -20.21
N LYS A 271 -3.05 8.70 -21.49
CA LYS A 271 -3.50 9.51 -22.64
C LYS A 271 -5.01 9.73 -22.65
N VAL A 272 -5.79 8.67 -22.41
CA VAL A 272 -7.27 8.77 -22.35
C VAL A 272 -7.72 9.67 -21.21
N MET A 273 -7.09 9.57 -20.03
CA MET A 273 -7.39 10.44 -18.90
C MET A 273 -7.07 11.92 -19.21
N LEU A 274 -5.89 12.19 -19.78
CA LEU A 274 -5.49 13.54 -20.16
C LEU A 274 -6.42 14.16 -21.21
N ASN A 275 -6.87 13.38 -22.20
CA ASN A 275 -7.80 13.85 -23.22
C ASN A 275 -9.20 14.17 -22.63
N LYS A 276 -9.69 13.35 -21.71
CA LYS A 276 -10.94 13.63 -20.97
C LYS A 276 -10.84 14.91 -20.15
N PHE A 277 -9.69 15.12 -19.49
CA PHE A 277 -9.46 16.32 -18.69
C PHE A 277 -9.39 17.58 -19.56
N LYS A 278 -8.67 17.52 -20.70
CA LYS A 278 -8.61 18.61 -21.68
C LYS A 278 -10.01 18.94 -22.25
N PHE A 279 -10.81 17.92 -22.56
CA PHE A 279 -12.17 18.12 -23.04
C PHE A 279 -13.05 18.81 -22.01
N LYS A 280 -12.96 18.39 -20.73
CA LYS A 280 -13.71 19.01 -19.64
C LYS A 280 -13.33 20.47 -19.41
N LEU A 281 -12.02 20.79 -19.47
CA LEU A 281 -11.54 22.19 -19.38
C LEU A 281 -12.04 23.05 -20.55
N LYS A 282 -12.06 22.49 -21.77
CA LYS A 282 -12.57 23.21 -22.93
C LYS A 282 -14.05 23.53 -22.78
N VAL A 283 -14.87 22.57 -22.35
CA VAL A 283 -16.32 22.80 -22.10
C VAL A 283 -16.57 23.85 -21.01
N VAL A 284 -15.74 23.90 -19.96
CA VAL A 284 -15.84 24.92 -18.90
C VAL A 284 -15.47 26.31 -19.43
N ASN A 285 -14.43 26.41 -20.28
CA ASN A 285 -14.04 27.70 -20.88
C ASN A 285 -15.02 28.19 -21.95
N ASP A 286 -15.74 27.30 -22.63
CA ASP A 286 -16.77 27.64 -23.60
C ASP A 286 -18.09 28.06 -22.93
N LEU A 287 -18.24 27.86 -21.61
CA LEU A 287 -19.43 28.25 -20.81
C LEU A 287 -19.22 29.55 -20.01
N ASN A 288 -18.02 30.10 -19.96
CA ASN A 288 -17.66 31.38 -19.36
C ASN A 288 -17.40 32.43 -20.48
#